data_b14b2f86daadcedca360b574220b3006
#
_entry.id   b14b2f86daadcedca360b574220b3006
#
_cell.length_a   1.000
_cell.length_b   1.000
_cell.length_c   1.000
_cell.angle_alpha   90.00
_cell.angle_beta   90.00
_cell.angle_gamma   90.00
#
_symmetry.space_group_name_H-M   'P 1'
#
loop_
_entity.id
_entity.type
_entity.pdbx_description
1 polymer ?
#
loop_
_entity_poly.entity_id
_entity_poly.type
_entity_poly.pdbx_seq_one_letter_code
_entity_poly.pdbx_strand_id
1 'polypeptide(L)'
;MARAMCQGPIETQVNERMSSSRNTTRMVSKRTLAFGIAAIILISGVVGYWSMQQPATQPSKTDQTQPLTINGAGATFPYPLLSTMTVEYNRIKPNIRFNYQSIGSGGGIRQHTEKTVDFGASDAPLTEAQRQAAPNTLHVPITIGSVVLAYNVPGMSKGLKATGPLIADIFLGKVKKWNDPTIRSLNADIQLPDKDILVVHRSDGSGTTFVWTGYLSLVSAEWKEKVGQGTAVQWPTGLGSTGNEGVAGLVRGTEYTIGYVELAYALQNKMTYAFIQNKEGKFIEPTLETTNAAAAAAAPTLPKGEQSWTTVNLLNAPGANSYPIASFSYLLVYKELSVLPTMDRARAQALVDFLWWATHDGQSYAPNLQYVPLPQAVVSLNEQTIKSITFNGQTLRN
;
A
#
# COMPACT_ATOMS: atom_id res chain seq x y z
N MET A 1 38.94 -24.26 -47.81
CA MET A 1 40.08 -23.32 -47.82
C MET A 1 39.89 -22.39 -46.66
N ALA A 2 40.53 -22.62 -45.54
CA ALA A 2 41.84 -22.13 -45.11
C ALA A 2 41.72 -20.64 -44.72
N ARG A 3 41.99 -20.23 -43.57
CA ARG A 3 42.90 -20.21 -42.41
C ARG A 3 42.58 -18.96 -41.64
N ALA A 4 42.43 -18.86 -40.36
CA ALA A 4 43.30 -19.14 -39.20
C ALA A 4 43.95 -17.85 -38.62
N MET A 5 43.88 -17.76 -37.28
CA MET A 5 44.85 -17.19 -36.31
C MET A 5 44.92 -15.64 -36.18
N CYS A 6 44.94 -15.08 -34.97
CA CYS A 6 45.85 -15.11 -33.81
C CYS A 6 45.22 -14.34 -32.66
N GLN A 7 45.15 -14.81 -31.51
CA GLN A 7 46.00 -14.81 -30.28
C GLN A 7 46.58 -13.45 -29.83
N GLY A 8 46.32 -13.09 -28.55
CA GLY A 8 47.30 -12.64 -27.63
C GLY A 8 46.77 -11.74 -26.49
N PRO A 9 47.06 -12.05 -25.25
CA PRO A 9 46.61 -11.28 -24.05
C PRO A 9 47.60 -10.19 -23.65
N ILE A 10 47.14 -9.15 -22.99
CA ILE A 10 48.00 -8.15 -22.35
C ILE A 10 47.75 -8.19 -20.83
N GLU A 11 48.72 -8.75 -20.11
CA GLU A 11 48.99 -8.51 -18.71
C GLU A 11 49.50 -7.09 -18.51
N THR A 12 49.08 -6.43 -17.44
CA THR A 12 49.80 -5.25 -16.94
C THR A 12 49.92 -5.29 -15.42
N GLN A 13 51.13 -5.25 -15.01
CA GLN A 13 51.70 -5.42 -13.68
C GLN A 13 51.27 -4.37 -12.66
N VAL A 14 51.18 -4.86 -11.42
CA VAL A 14 51.12 -4.12 -10.14
C VAL A 14 52.48 -3.57 -9.83
N ASN A 15 52.59 -2.30 -9.45
CA ASN A 15 53.83 -1.69 -8.92
C ASN A 15 53.58 -1.33 -7.45
N GLU A 16 54.28 -2.07 -6.57
CA GLU A 16 54.46 -1.77 -5.15
C GLU A 16 55.42 -0.57 -5.00
N ARG A 17 55.07 0.34 -4.10
CA ARG A 17 56.01 1.26 -3.49
C ARG A 17 55.93 1.15 -1.97
N MET A 18 56.93 0.48 -1.39
CA MET A 18 57.27 0.57 0.02
C MET A 18 57.89 1.94 0.30
N SER A 19 57.49 2.60 1.38
CA SER A 19 58.18 3.72 1.99
C SER A 19 58.47 3.38 3.45
N SER A 20 59.75 3.26 3.73
CA SER A 20 60.43 3.08 5.02
C SER A 20 60.29 4.33 5.90
N SER A 21 59.87 4.20 7.16
CA SER A 21 60.01 5.23 8.18
C SER A 21 60.78 4.64 9.37
N ARG A 22 61.93 5.27 9.66
CA ARG A 22 62.92 4.88 10.66
C ARG A 22 62.43 5.16 12.09
N ASN A 23 62.55 4.14 12.96
CA ASN A 23 62.48 4.24 14.41
C ASN A 23 63.70 4.99 14.98
N THR A 24 63.47 6.02 15.77
CA THR A 24 64.47 6.61 16.68
C THR A 24 64.05 6.32 18.11
N THR A 25 64.70 5.34 18.71
CA THR A 25 64.57 4.99 20.13
C THR A 25 65.42 5.93 20.97
N ARG A 26 64.82 6.77 21.81
CA ARG A 26 65.49 7.51 22.88
C ARG A 26 65.51 6.66 24.16
N MET A 27 66.71 6.29 24.61
CA MET A 27 66.93 5.69 25.93
C MET A 27 66.68 6.70 27.05
N VAL A 28 65.78 6.42 27.95
CA VAL A 28 65.58 7.13 29.22
C VAL A 28 66.17 6.31 30.35
N SER A 29 67.02 6.95 31.15
CA SER A 29 67.84 6.41 32.21
C SER A 29 67.06 5.79 33.37
N LYS A 30 67.49 4.62 33.83
CA LYS A 30 66.85 3.75 34.84
C LYS A 30 66.86 4.26 36.30
N ARG A 31 67.26 5.54 36.59
CA ARG A 31 67.40 6.03 37.99
C ARG A 31 66.26 6.95 38.47
N THR A 32 65.34 7.36 37.69
CA THR A 32 64.20 8.23 38.09
C THR A 32 62.84 7.49 38.25
N LEU A 33 62.87 6.14 38.18
CA LEU A 33 61.58 5.38 38.19
C LEU A 33 61.21 4.83 39.59
N ALA A 34 62.08 4.95 40.61
CA ALA A 34 61.87 4.32 41.90
C ALA A 34 61.05 5.15 42.92
N PHE A 35 60.98 6.50 42.77
CA PHE A 35 60.19 7.35 43.70
C PHE A 35 58.79 7.69 43.25
N GLY A 36 58.43 7.43 42.00
CA GLY A 36 57.07 7.70 41.50
C GLY A 36 56.06 6.59 41.79
N ILE A 37 56.53 5.36 41.99
CA ILE A 37 55.61 4.17 42.14
C ILE A 37 55.05 4.04 43.57
N ALA A 38 55.78 4.51 44.62
CA ALA A 38 55.28 4.43 45.99
C ALA A 38 54.16 5.47 46.31
N ALA A 39 54.14 6.61 45.62
CA ALA A 39 53.09 7.62 45.83
C ALA A 39 51.76 7.28 45.07
N ILE A 40 51.85 6.57 43.97
CA ILE A 40 50.70 6.14 43.17
C ILE A 40 49.93 4.99 43.84
N ILE A 41 50.65 4.12 44.58
CA ILE A 41 50.01 2.98 45.28
C ILE A 41 49.21 3.44 46.52
N LEU A 42 49.61 4.50 47.19
CA LEU A 42 48.87 5.04 48.35
C LEU A 42 47.65 5.86 47.95
N ILE A 43 47.68 6.55 46.81
CA ILE A 43 46.53 7.32 46.31
C ILE A 43 45.49 6.38 45.69
N SER A 44 45.93 5.32 45.01
CA SER A 44 44.99 4.31 44.44
C SER A 44 44.32 3.46 45.51
N GLY A 45 44.95 3.23 46.66
CA GLY A 45 44.34 2.47 47.78
C GLY A 45 43.21 3.26 48.49
N VAL A 46 43.33 4.59 48.62
CA VAL A 46 42.31 5.44 49.25
C VAL A 46 41.13 5.68 48.30
N VAL A 47 41.38 5.88 47.01
CA VAL A 47 40.32 6.03 46.02
C VAL A 47 39.57 4.72 45.80
N GLY A 48 40.27 3.58 45.84
CA GLY A 48 39.64 2.24 45.74
C GLY A 48 38.75 1.90 46.94
N TYR A 49 39.13 2.35 48.16
CA TYR A 49 38.33 2.09 49.38
C TYR A 49 37.05 2.94 49.44
N TRP A 50 37.07 4.17 48.90
CA TRP A 50 35.87 5.05 48.84
C TRP A 50 34.91 4.64 47.71
N SER A 51 35.40 4.04 46.63
CA SER A 51 34.52 3.57 45.56
C SER A 51 33.81 2.27 45.89
N MET A 52 34.28 1.51 46.92
CA MET A 52 33.57 0.28 47.39
C MET A 52 32.42 0.59 48.37
N GLN A 53 32.28 1.82 48.87
CA GLN A 53 31.22 2.22 49.81
C GLN A 53 30.08 3.03 49.15
N GLN A 54 30.13 3.34 47.88
CA GLN A 54 28.98 3.84 47.19
C GLN A 54 28.05 2.67 46.88
N PRO A 55 26.78 2.65 47.35
CA PRO A 55 25.84 1.68 46.86
C PRO A 55 25.78 1.87 45.34
N ALA A 56 26.05 0.80 44.61
CA ALA A 56 25.89 0.80 43.19
C ALA A 56 24.45 1.24 42.90
N THR A 57 24.28 2.50 42.50
CA THR A 57 23.07 2.93 41.80
C THR A 57 23.03 2.07 40.55
N GLN A 58 22.34 0.93 40.66
CA GLN A 58 21.94 0.20 39.48
C GLN A 58 21.26 1.24 38.58
N PRO A 59 21.73 1.41 37.32
CA PRO A 59 20.95 2.15 36.37
C PRO A 59 19.56 1.49 36.42
N SER A 60 18.53 2.28 36.77
CA SER A 60 17.17 1.83 36.66
C SER A 60 17.06 1.19 35.29
N LYS A 61 16.81 -0.11 35.24
CA LYS A 61 16.38 -0.77 34.01
C LYS A 61 15.19 0.05 33.58
N THR A 62 15.40 0.99 32.67
CA THR A 62 14.35 1.45 31.80
C THR A 62 13.85 0.18 31.17
N ASP A 63 12.71 -0.26 31.61
CA ASP A 63 12.02 -1.40 31.07
C ASP A 63 11.75 -1.05 29.60
N GLN A 64 12.75 -1.29 28.73
CA GLN A 64 12.58 -1.19 27.29
C GLN A 64 11.74 -2.40 26.92
N THR A 65 10.43 -2.27 27.20
CA THR A 65 9.45 -3.18 26.62
C THR A 65 9.72 -3.22 25.14
N GLN A 66 10.10 -4.39 24.62
CA GLN A 66 10.33 -4.60 23.20
C GLN A 66 9.15 -4.04 22.41
N PRO A 67 9.41 -3.28 21.32
CA PRO A 67 8.33 -2.71 20.55
C PRO A 67 7.36 -3.80 20.10
N LEU A 68 6.08 -3.58 20.37
CA LEU A 68 5.03 -4.47 19.92
C LEU A 68 4.85 -4.30 18.42
N THR A 69 5.02 -5.35 17.63
CA THR A 69 4.88 -5.29 16.18
C THR A 69 3.57 -5.92 15.74
N ILE A 70 2.77 -5.19 14.98
CA ILE A 70 1.53 -5.63 14.34
C ILE A 70 1.84 -5.85 12.85
N ASN A 71 1.58 -7.05 12.36
CA ASN A 71 1.82 -7.43 10.97
C ASN A 71 0.53 -7.40 10.16
N GLY A 72 0.56 -6.72 9.04
CA GLY A 72 -0.53 -6.69 8.08
C GLY A 72 -0.05 -6.94 6.66
N ALA A 73 -0.93 -7.40 5.79
CA ALA A 73 -0.61 -7.56 4.37
C ALA A 73 -1.85 -7.40 3.49
N GLY A 74 -1.66 -6.96 2.27
CA GLY A 74 -2.75 -6.97 1.30
C GLY A 74 -2.74 -5.83 0.30
N ALA A 75 -3.92 -5.24 0.12
CA ALA A 75 -4.22 -4.27 -0.93
C ALA A 75 -3.18 -3.16 -1.06
N THR A 76 -2.78 -2.88 -2.30
CA THR A 76 -1.91 -1.74 -2.63
C THR A 76 -2.72 -0.44 -2.74
N PHE A 77 -4.02 -0.53 -2.98
CA PHE A 77 -4.92 0.61 -3.10
C PHE A 77 -4.85 1.56 -1.88
N PRO A 78 -5.02 1.12 -0.62
CA PRO A 78 -4.97 2.01 0.53
C PRO A 78 -3.54 2.26 1.05
N TYR A 79 -2.51 1.67 0.43
CA TYR A 79 -1.15 1.66 0.99
C TYR A 79 -0.58 3.07 1.26
N PRO A 80 -0.73 4.08 0.38
CA PRO A 80 -0.26 5.44 0.69
C PRO A 80 -0.86 6.02 1.97
N LEU A 81 -2.17 5.83 2.19
CA LEU A 81 -2.86 6.28 3.39
C LEU A 81 -2.48 5.41 4.61
N LEU A 82 -2.52 4.09 4.47
CA LEU A 82 -2.20 3.17 5.56
C LEU A 82 -0.76 3.33 6.04
N SER A 83 0.19 3.53 5.11
CA SER A 83 1.58 3.83 5.44
C SER A 83 1.71 5.12 6.24
N THR A 84 1.02 6.19 5.84
CA THR A 84 0.99 7.45 6.59
C THR A 84 0.38 7.24 7.98
N MET A 85 -0.78 6.59 8.05
CA MET A 85 -1.46 6.30 9.33
C MET A 85 -0.58 5.51 10.29
N THR A 86 0.14 4.50 9.84
CA THR A 86 1.02 3.69 10.69
C THR A 86 2.21 4.48 11.22
N VAL A 87 2.80 5.37 10.42
CA VAL A 87 3.88 6.27 10.84
C VAL A 87 3.37 7.27 11.89
N GLU A 88 2.22 7.91 11.64
CA GLU A 88 1.65 8.88 12.57
C GLU A 88 1.17 8.23 13.88
N TYR A 89 0.58 7.04 13.79
CA TYR A 89 0.20 6.29 14.99
C TYR A 89 1.42 5.89 15.83
N ASN A 90 2.53 5.52 15.20
CA ASN A 90 3.78 5.24 15.91
C ASN A 90 4.33 6.48 16.66
N ARG A 91 4.09 7.71 16.15
CA ARG A 91 4.44 8.95 16.89
C ARG A 91 3.61 9.12 18.16
N ILE A 92 2.33 8.70 18.12
CA ILE A 92 1.40 8.75 19.27
C ILE A 92 1.70 7.61 20.25
N LYS A 93 2.06 6.42 19.73
CA LYS A 93 2.33 5.19 20.47
C LYS A 93 3.70 4.62 20.07
N PRO A 94 4.82 5.18 20.57
CA PRO A 94 6.17 4.83 20.09
C PRO A 94 6.58 3.37 20.32
N ASN A 95 5.92 2.67 21.23
CA ASN A 95 6.13 1.25 21.51
C ASN A 95 5.33 0.31 20.58
N ILE A 96 4.50 0.85 19.65
CA ILE A 96 3.72 0.05 18.71
C ILE A 96 4.24 0.31 17.31
N ARG A 97 4.63 -0.74 16.59
CA ARG A 97 5.10 -0.69 15.21
C ARG A 97 4.19 -1.50 14.30
N PHE A 98 4.04 -1.03 13.09
CA PHE A 98 3.31 -1.74 12.05
C PHE A 98 4.28 -2.17 10.95
N ASN A 99 4.15 -3.43 10.52
CA ASN A 99 4.81 -3.96 9.35
C ASN A 99 3.72 -4.36 8.35
N TYR A 100 3.48 -3.51 7.35
CA TYR A 100 2.48 -3.76 6.32
C TYR A 100 3.14 -4.12 4.99
N GLN A 101 2.77 -5.26 4.44
CA GLN A 101 3.24 -5.76 3.15
C GLN A 101 2.19 -5.45 2.07
N SER A 102 2.53 -4.52 1.17
CA SER A 102 1.70 -4.12 0.01
C SER A 102 1.87 -5.17 -1.11
N ILE A 103 1.08 -6.26 -1.06
CA ILE A 103 1.21 -7.44 -1.94
C ILE A 103 -0.04 -7.77 -2.75
N GLY A 104 -0.98 -6.82 -2.79
CA GLY A 104 -2.29 -6.97 -3.45
C GLY A 104 -3.32 -7.70 -2.59
N SER A 105 -4.60 -7.44 -2.88
CA SER A 105 -5.75 -7.98 -2.12
C SER A 105 -5.76 -9.51 -2.07
N GLY A 106 -5.41 -10.18 -3.17
CA GLY A 106 -5.34 -11.65 -3.21
C GLY A 106 -4.30 -12.19 -2.23
N GLY A 107 -3.13 -11.55 -2.13
CA GLY A 107 -2.10 -11.88 -1.15
C GLY A 107 -2.57 -11.63 0.28
N GLY A 108 -3.24 -10.51 0.52
CA GLY A 108 -3.82 -10.15 1.83
C GLY A 108 -4.89 -11.12 2.29
N ILE A 109 -5.85 -11.44 1.44
CA ILE A 109 -6.91 -12.43 1.73
C ILE A 109 -6.30 -13.80 2.05
N ARG A 110 -5.30 -14.24 1.26
CA ARG A 110 -4.62 -15.51 1.50
C ARG A 110 -3.91 -15.54 2.85
N GLN A 111 -3.05 -14.56 3.16
CA GLN A 111 -2.31 -14.50 4.43
C GLN A 111 -3.25 -14.36 5.64
N HIS A 112 -4.36 -13.61 5.48
CA HIS A 112 -5.40 -13.55 6.50
C HIS A 112 -6.05 -14.91 6.74
N THR A 113 -6.44 -15.62 5.68
CA THR A 113 -7.03 -16.96 5.77
C THR A 113 -6.06 -17.98 6.40
N GLU A 114 -4.78 -17.92 6.03
CA GLU A 114 -3.70 -18.74 6.58
C GLU A 114 -3.28 -18.33 7.99
N LYS A 115 -3.82 -17.19 8.52
CA LYS A 115 -3.53 -16.65 9.85
C LYS A 115 -2.05 -16.32 10.07
N THR A 116 -1.36 -15.91 9.02
CA THR A 116 0.06 -15.54 9.05
C THR A 116 0.31 -14.05 9.29
N VAL A 117 -0.77 -13.25 9.33
CA VAL A 117 -0.76 -11.81 9.66
C VAL A 117 -1.83 -11.49 10.70
N ASP A 118 -1.67 -10.38 11.41
CA ASP A 118 -2.62 -9.90 12.42
C ASP A 118 -3.89 -9.30 11.77
N PHE A 119 -3.73 -8.71 10.58
CA PHE A 119 -4.84 -8.25 9.74
C PHE A 119 -4.52 -8.37 8.25
N GLY A 120 -5.54 -8.63 7.44
CA GLY A 120 -5.47 -8.53 5.99
C GLY A 120 -5.95 -7.18 5.49
N ALA A 121 -5.72 -6.85 4.21
CA ALA A 121 -6.36 -5.72 3.54
C ALA A 121 -6.80 -6.09 2.11
N SER A 122 -7.99 -5.61 1.73
CA SER A 122 -8.57 -5.90 0.40
C SER A 122 -9.52 -4.79 -0.04
N ASP A 123 -9.55 -4.50 -1.35
CA ASP A 123 -10.56 -3.63 -1.96
C ASP A 123 -11.72 -4.47 -2.55
N ALA A 124 -11.52 -5.80 -2.62
CA ALA A 124 -12.58 -6.74 -2.93
C ALA A 124 -13.13 -7.32 -1.62
N PRO A 125 -14.45 -7.30 -1.40
CA PRO A 125 -15.05 -8.04 -0.28
C PRO A 125 -14.77 -9.53 -0.41
N LEU A 126 -14.72 -10.24 0.73
CA LEU A 126 -14.58 -11.69 0.73
C LEU A 126 -15.78 -12.34 0.04
N THR A 127 -15.51 -13.23 -0.91
CA THR A 127 -16.51 -14.13 -1.49
C THR A 127 -17.05 -15.08 -0.43
N GLU A 128 -18.17 -15.74 -0.71
CA GLU A 128 -18.71 -16.71 0.24
C GLU A 128 -17.74 -17.86 0.53
N ALA A 129 -17.04 -18.37 -0.47
CA ALA A 129 -16.00 -19.39 -0.28
C ALA A 129 -14.84 -18.92 0.62
N GLN A 130 -14.41 -17.64 0.46
CA GLN A 130 -13.39 -17.05 1.31
C GLN A 130 -13.87 -16.81 2.74
N ARG A 131 -15.14 -16.43 2.91
CA ARG A 131 -15.78 -16.30 4.25
C ARG A 131 -15.87 -17.63 4.98
N GLN A 132 -16.14 -18.71 4.25
CA GLN A 132 -16.13 -20.07 4.82
C GLN A 132 -14.72 -20.52 5.21
N ALA A 133 -13.71 -20.17 4.41
CA ALA A 133 -12.31 -20.47 4.71
C ALA A 133 -11.73 -19.62 5.86
N ALA A 134 -12.23 -18.40 6.05
CA ALA A 134 -11.86 -17.48 7.13
C ALA A 134 -13.10 -17.03 7.91
N PRO A 135 -13.73 -17.92 8.69
CA PRO A 135 -14.99 -17.65 9.37
C PRO A 135 -14.84 -16.54 10.40
N ASN A 136 -15.91 -15.78 10.61
CA ASN A 136 -15.94 -14.64 11.53
C ASN A 136 -14.96 -13.52 11.19
N THR A 137 -14.53 -13.40 9.92
CA THR A 137 -13.80 -12.23 9.44
C THR A 137 -14.72 -11.02 9.37
N LEU A 138 -14.29 -9.93 9.98
CA LEU A 138 -14.90 -8.62 9.93
C LEU A 138 -14.29 -7.80 8.78
N HIS A 139 -15.14 -7.10 8.03
CA HIS A 139 -14.73 -6.05 7.10
C HIS A 139 -14.78 -4.71 7.83
N VAL A 140 -13.65 -4.04 7.97
CA VAL A 140 -13.54 -2.69 8.54
C VAL A 140 -13.16 -1.73 7.42
N PRO A 141 -14.12 -1.00 6.81
CA PRO A 141 -13.78 0.06 5.85
C PRO A 141 -12.77 1.03 6.44
N ILE A 142 -11.66 1.26 5.71
CA ILE A 142 -10.59 2.17 6.16
C ILE A 142 -10.57 3.48 5.36
N THR A 143 -11.00 3.44 4.12
CA THR A 143 -11.06 4.60 3.23
C THR A 143 -11.93 4.32 2.01
N ILE A 144 -12.19 5.39 1.26
CA ILE A 144 -12.80 5.33 -0.08
C ILE A 144 -11.85 6.03 -1.03
N GLY A 145 -11.63 5.45 -2.20
CA GLY A 145 -10.79 6.02 -3.25
C GLY A 145 -11.36 5.76 -4.63
N SER A 146 -10.69 6.29 -5.64
CA SER A 146 -11.05 6.15 -7.05
C SER A 146 -10.01 5.38 -7.84
N VAL A 147 -10.45 4.56 -8.80
CA VAL A 147 -9.59 3.96 -9.81
C VAL A 147 -9.64 4.82 -11.08
N VAL A 148 -8.49 5.26 -11.54
CA VAL A 148 -8.38 6.15 -12.70
C VAL A 148 -7.77 5.43 -13.91
N LEU A 149 -8.20 5.83 -15.10
CA LEU A 149 -7.59 5.44 -16.38
C LEU A 149 -6.40 6.36 -16.62
N ALA A 150 -5.21 5.92 -16.24
CA ALA A 150 -3.97 6.64 -16.45
C ALA A 150 -3.38 6.34 -17.83
N TYR A 151 -2.70 7.31 -18.43
CA TYR A 151 -2.07 7.14 -19.73
C TYR A 151 -0.77 7.95 -19.84
N ASN A 152 0.05 7.58 -20.80
CA ASN A 152 1.28 8.29 -21.14
C ASN A 152 1.36 8.52 -22.66
N VAL A 153 0.91 9.68 -23.11
CA VAL A 153 1.04 10.12 -24.50
C VAL A 153 1.80 11.43 -24.52
N PRO A 154 2.96 11.50 -25.19
CA PRO A 154 3.77 12.72 -25.26
C PRO A 154 2.95 13.93 -25.74
N GLY A 155 3.05 15.03 -25.00
CA GLY A 155 2.35 16.27 -25.31
C GLY A 155 0.87 16.33 -24.92
N MET A 156 0.29 15.22 -24.42
CA MET A 156 -1.09 15.23 -23.91
C MET A 156 -1.12 15.53 -22.40
N SER A 157 -2.01 16.44 -22.02
CA SER A 157 -2.34 16.71 -20.61
C SER A 157 -3.43 15.76 -20.11
N LYS A 158 -3.76 15.83 -18.80
CA LYS A 158 -4.93 15.12 -18.24
C LYS A 158 -6.24 15.58 -18.88
N GLY A 159 -7.26 14.74 -18.81
CA GLY A 159 -8.61 15.09 -19.22
C GLY A 159 -9.06 14.49 -20.54
N LEU A 160 -8.33 13.50 -21.07
CA LEU A 160 -8.86 12.67 -22.16
C LEU A 160 -10.26 12.15 -21.78
N LYS A 161 -11.26 12.46 -22.59
CA LYS A 161 -12.63 11.98 -22.36
C LYS A 161 -12.77 10.53 -22.79
N ALA A 162 -13.26 9.68 -21.91
CA ALA A 162 -13.48 8.26 -22.18
C ALA A 162 -14.86 7.81 -21.66
N THR A 163 -15.59 7.06 -22.50
CA THR A 163 -16.84 6.40 -22.09
C THR A 163 -16.53 4.98 -21.59
N GLY A 164 -17.43 4.43 -20.76
CA GLY A 164 -17.27 3.05 -20.28
C GLY A 164 -17.13 2.02 -21.40
N PRO A 165 -18.00 2.01 -22.42
CA PRO A 165 -17.86 1.10 -23.58
C PRO A 165 -16.53 1.26 -24.32
N LEU A 166 -16.06 2.49 -24.55
CA LEU A 166 -14.75 2.74 -25.16
C LEU A 166 -13.61 2.12 -24.35
N ILE A 167 -13.61 2.31 -23.03
CA ILE A 167 -12.61 1.73 -22.14
C ILE A 167 -12.64 0.20 -22.24
N ALA A 168 -13.82 -0.40 -22.21
CA ALA A 168 -13.98 -1.85 -22.38
C ALA A 168 -13.39 -2.33 -23.71
N ASP A 169 -13.67 -1.64 -24.82
CA ASP A 169 -13.16 -1.99 -26.15
C ASP A 169 -11.61 -1.84 -26.27
N ILE A 170 -11.02 -0.89 -25.56
CA ILE A 170 -9.55 -0.79 -25.43
C ILE A 170 -8.98 -2.02 -24.71
N PHE A 171 -9.55 -2.38 -23.55
CA PHE A 171 -9.08 -3.51 -22.76
C PHE A 171 -9.43 -4.88 -23.35
N LEU A 172 -10.43 -4.95 -24.24
CA LEU A 172 -10.71 -6.10 -25.10
C LEU A 172 -9.76 -6.22 -26.30
N GLY A 173 -8.89 -5.20 -26.54
CA GLY A 173 -7.99 -5.16 -27.69
C GLY A 173 -8.68 -4.87 -29.03
N LYS A 174 -9.88 -4.29 -29.02
CA LYS A 174 -10.62 -3.89 -30.23
C LYS A 174 -10.18 -2.52 -30.72
N VAL A 175 -10.10 -1.55 -29.82
CA VAL A 175 -9.53 -0.22 -30.07
C VAL A 175 -8.03 -0.30 -29.80
N LYS A 176 -7.23 -0.21 -30.85
CA LYS A 176 -5.77 -0.47 -30.81
C LYS A 176 -4.91 0.74 -31.03
N LYS A 177 -5.48 1.86 -31.52
CA LYS A 177 -4.74 3.07 -31.85
C LYS A 177 -5.27 4.29 -31.09
N TRP A 178 -4.36 5.20 -30.72
CA TRP A 178 -4.74 6.44 -30.06
C TRP A 178 -5.61 7.34 -30.94
N ASN A 179 -5.40 7.35 -32.26
CA ASN A 179 -6.20 8.11 -33.22
C ASN A 179 -7.43 7.37 -33.74
N ASP A 180 -7.87 6.30 -33.04
CA ASP A 180 -9.10 5.60 -33.39
C ASP A 180 -10.28 6.59 -33.50
N PRO A 181 -11.19 6.45 -34.50
CA PRO A 181 -12.33 7.32 -34.65
C PRO A 181 -13.22 7.46 -33.42
N THR A 182 -13.34 6.40 -32.60
CA THR A 182 -14.14 6.44 -31.37
C THR A 182 -13.50 7.31 -30.29
N ILE A 183 -12.17 7.30 -30.14
CA ILE A 183 -11.45 8.20 -29.23
C ILE A 183 -11.53 9.63 -29.77
N ARG A 184 -11.28 9.81 -31.06
CA ARG A 184 -11.28 11.12 -31.69
C ARG A 184 -12.64 11.84 -31.61
N SER A 185 -13.74 11.11 -31.77
CA SER A 185 -15.07 11.69 -31.71
C SER A 185 -15.40 12.33 -30.35
N LEU A 186 -14.80 11.84 -29.27
CA LEU A 186 -14.97 12.38 -27.91
C LEU A 186 -13.96 13.49 -27.60
N ASN A 187 -12.89 13.61 -28.38
CA ASN A 187 -11.72 14.46 -28.13
C ASN A 187 -11.29 15.23 -29.39
N ALA A 188 -12.26 15.90 -30.04
CA ALA A 188 -12.01 16.60 -31.32
C ALA A 188 -11.01 17.76 -31.21
N ASP A 189 -10.84 18.30 -30.00
CA ASP A 189 -9.93 19.37 -29.65
C ASP A 189 -8.50 18.89 -29.33
N ILE A 190 -8.26 17.57 -29.32
CA ILE A 190 -6.95 16.96 -29.02
C ILE A 190 -6.37 16.33 -30.28
N GLN A 191 -5.11 16.66 -30.61
CA GLN A 191 -4.39 15.98 -31.67
C GLN A 191 -3.88 14.61 -31.19
N LEU A 192 -4.60 13.56 -31.58
CA LEU A 192 -4.27 12.19 -31.23
C LEU A 192 -3.25 11.59 -32.21
N PRO A 193 -2.14 10.95 -31.71
CA PRO A 193 -1.11 10.40 -32.57
C PRO A 193 -1.55 9.08 -33.23
N ASP A 194 -1.02 8.81 -34.43
CA ASP A 194 -1.15 7.48 -35.06
C ASP A 194 -0.13 6.50 -34.43
N LYS A 195 -0.44 6.06 -33.23
CA LYS A 195 0.35 5.13 -32.45
C LYS A 195 -0.54 4.05 -31.86
N ASP A 196 0.03 2.86 -31.68
CA ASP A 196 -0.68 1.76 -31.02
C ASP A 196 -0.81 2.03 -29.53
N ILE A 197 -1.93 1.59 -28.95
CA ILE A 197 -2.19 1.63 -27.51
C ILE A 197 -1.57 0.38 -26.88
N LEU A 198 -0.67 0.56 -25.92
CA LEU A 198 -0.17 -0.50 -25.09
C LEU A 198 -0.94 -0.51 -23.76
N VAL A 199 -1.81 -1.50 -23.57
CA VAL A 199 -2.58 -1.68 -22.33
C VAL A 199 -1.66 -2.20 -21.22
N VAL A 200 -1.78 -1.64 -20.02
CA VAL A 200 -1.08 -2.11 -18.82
C VAL A 200 -2.13 -2.51 -17.77
N HIS A 201 -1.97 -3.71 -17.21
CA HIS A 201 -2.89 -4.25 -16.22
C HIS A 201 -2.14 -4.89 -15.04
N ARG A 202 -2.85 -5.28 -14.01
CA ARG A 202 -2.28 -5.99 -12.86
C ARG A 202 -2.02 -7.45 -13.20
N SER A 203 -0.89 -7.96 -12.72
CA SER A 203 -0.49 -9.37 -12.83
C SER A 203 -0.67 -10.16 -11.53
N ASP A 204 -0.91 -9.47 -10.41
CA ASP A 204 -1.15 -10.05 -9.09
C ASP A 204 -2.66 -10.10 -8.76
N GLY A 205 -3.03 -10.80 -7.70
CA GLY A 205 -4.40 -10.77 -7.16
C GLY A 205 -4.72 -9.40 -6.57
N SER A 206 -5.50 -8.59 -7.28
CA SER A 206 -5.67 -7.16 -7.05
C SER A 206 -7.11 -6.75 -6.79
N GLY A 207 -7.35 -6.03 -5.69
CA GLY A 207 -8.64 -5.38 -5.45
C GLY A 207 -8.91 -4.24 -6.43
N THR A 208 -7.87 -3.49 -6.83
CA THR A 208 -8.00 -2.48 -7.89
C THR A 208 -8.47 -3.10 -9.21
N THR A 209 -7.98 -4.30 -9.54
CA THR A 209 -8.50 -5.09 -10.68
C THR A 209 -9.95 -5.49 -10.48
N PHE A 210 -10.33 -5.92 -9.27
CA PHE A 210 -11.73 -6.25 -8.97
C PHE A 210 -12.66 -5.06 -9.20
N VAL A 211 -12.27 -3.87 -8.74
CA VAL A 211 -13.01 -2.62 -8.94
C VAL A 211 -13.09 -2.26 -10.42
N TRP A 212 -11.96 -2.30 -11.12
CA TRP A 212 -11.87 -1.98 -12.55
C TRP A 212 -12.70 -2.92 -13.42
N THR A 213 -12.53 -4.23 -13.26
CA THR A 213 -13.25 -5.25 -14.04
C THR A 213 -14.73 -5.29 -13.69
N GLY A 214 -15.09 -4.95 -12.45
CA GLY A 214 -16.47 -4.73 -12.04
C GLY A 214 -17.12 -3.58 -12.81
N TYR A 215 -16.45 -2.44 -12.92
CA TYR A 215 -16.93 -1.33 -13.73
C TYR A 215 -17.07 -1.72 -15.20
N LEU A 216 -16.07 -2.38 -15.81
CA LEU A 216 -16.13 -2.82 -17.19
C LEU A 216 -17.29 -3.82 -17.43
N SER A 217 -17.58 -4.69 -16.47
CA SER A 217 -18.72 -5.60 -16.51
C SER A 217 -20.09 -4.91 -16.45
N LEU A 218 -20.17 -3.72 -15.81
CA LEU A 218 -21.39 -2.91 -15.77
C LEU A 218 -21.64 -2.17 -17.08
N VAL A 219 -20.60 -1.76 -17.80
CA VAL A 219 -20.70 -0.88 -18.97
C VAL A 219 -20.53 -1.61 -20.31
N SER A 220 -20.16 -2.90 -20.29
CA SER A 220 -19.97 -3.74 -21.49
C SER A 220 -20.46 -5.17 -21.24
N ALA A 221 -21.50 -5.55 -21.96
CA ALA A 221 -22.02 -6.92 -21.92
C ALA A 221 -20.96 -7.92 -22.41
N GLU A 222 -20.20 -7.57 -23.44
CA GLU A 222 -19.14 -8.42 -23.98
C GLU A 222 -18.01 -8.64 -22.99
N TRP A 223 -17.58 -7.57 -22.27
CA TRP A 223 -16.60 -7.73 -21.19
C TRP A 223 -17.13 -8.68 -20.10
N LYS A 224 -18.38 -8.46 -19.68
CA LYS A 224 -19.03 -9.29 -18.65
C LYS A 224 -19.06 -10.77 -19.04
N GLU A 225 -19.35 -11.07 -20.30
CA GLU A 225 -19.44 -12.45 -20.81
C GLU A 225 -18.05 -13.09 -20.97
N LYS A 226 -17.09 -12.36 -21.59
CA LYS A 226 -15.79 -12.93 -21.97
C LYS A 226 -14.75 -12.92 -20.87
N VAL A 227 -14.79 -11.92 -19.98
CA VAL A 227 -13.75 -11.69 -18.95
C VAL A 227 -14.35 -11.69 -17.55
N GLY A 228 -15.43 -10.95 -17.33
CA GLY A 228 -16.12 -10.85 -16.03
C GLY A 228 -15.39 -9.95 -15.03
N GLN A 229 -15.75 -10.12 -13.76
CA GLN A 229 -15.17 -9.40 -12.61
C GLN A 229 -14.36 -10.35 -11.73
N GLY A 230 -13.17 -9.92 -11.29
CA GLY A 230 -12.35 -10.70 -10.38
C GLY A 230 -11.13 -9.92 -9.88
N THR A 231 -10.50 -10.43 -8.83
CA THR A 231 -9.20 -9.94 -8.36
C THR A 231 -8.06 -10.35 -9.31
N ALA A 232 -8.28 -11.39 -10.12
CA ALA A 232 -7.45 -11.85 -11.21
C ALA A 232 -8.38 -12.34 -12.34
N VAL A 233 -8.11 -11.93 -13.56
CA VAL A 233 -8.88 -12.29 -14.76
C VAL A 233 -7.93 -12.68 -15.89
N GLN A 234 -8.48 -13.35 -16.93
CA GLN A 234 -7.74 -13.59 -18.16
C GLN A 234 -7.79 -12.33 -19.04
N TRP A 235 -6.71 -11.58 -19.05
CA TRP A 235 -6.64 -10.34 -19.81
C TRP A 235 -6.57 -10.61 -21.31
N PRO A 236 -7.44 -9.99 -22.11
CA PRO A 236 -7.43 -10.18 -23.57
C PRO A 236 -6.20 -9.61 -24.26
N THR A 237 -5.60 -8.56 -23.70
CA THR A 237 -4.44 -7.85 -24.23
C THR A 237 -3.67 -7.12 -23.14
N GLY A 238 -2.45 -6.72 -23.41
CA GLY A 238 -1.66 -5.85 -22.56
C GLY A 238 -0.49 -6.54 -21.86
N LEU A 239 0.21 -5.75 -21.05
CA LEU A 239 1.32 -6.18 -20.21
C LEU A 239 0.92 -6.14 -18.74
N GLY A 240 1.29 -7.20 -18.01
CA GLY A 240 1.06 -7.29 -16.58
C GLY A 240 2.15 -6.62 -15.76
N SER A 241 1.75 -5.92 -14.68
CA SER A 241 2.67 -5.38 -13.67
C SER A 241 2.11 -5.56 -12.26
N THR A 242 2.98 -5.75 -11.28
CA THR A 242 2.59 -6.05 -9.90
C THR A 242 2.32 -4.77 -9.10
N GLY A 243 1.21 -4.71 -8.39
CA GLY A 243 0.83 -3.59 -7.54
C GLY A 243 0.38 -2.35 -8.33
N ASN A 244 -0.22 -1.37 -7.63
CA ASN A 244 -0.46 -0.04 -8.21
C ASN A 244 0.86 0.64 -8.56
N GLU A 245 1.90 0.42 -7.75
CA GLU A 245 3.25 0.93 -7.95
C GLU A 245 3.84 0.49 -9.30
N GLY A 246 3.73 -0.80 -9.58
CA GLY A 246 4.27 -1.38 -10.82
C GLY A 246 3.52 -0.90 -12.07
N VAL A 247 2.18 -0.83 -12.01
CA VAL A 247 1.38 -0.28 -13.12
C VAL A 247 1.70 1.20 -13.32
N ALA A 248 1.73 2.00 -12.25
CA ALA A 248 2.10 3.42 -12.33
C ALA A 248 3.50 3.63 -12.91
N GLY A 249 4.48 2.83 -12.47
CA GLY A 249 5.84 2.85 -12.97
C GLY A 249 5.94 2.53 -14.46
N LEU A 250 5.24 1.47 -14.91
CA LEU A 250 5.24 1.04 -16.31
C LEU A 250 4.56 2.05 -17.23
N VAL A 251 3.37 2.57 -16.83
CA VAL A 251 2.66 3.59 -17.61
C VAL A 251 3.47 4.87 -17.70
N ARG A 252 4.04 5.35 -16.59
CA ARG A 252 4.87 6.56 -16.58
C ARG A 252 6.14 6.42 -17.42
N GLY A 253 6.75 5.24 -17.41
CA GLY A 253 8.03 4.97 -18.06
C GLY A 253 7.94 4.59 -19.54
N THR A 254 6.73 4.30 -20.06
CA THR A 254 6.55 3.80 -21.42
C THR A 254 5.53 4.67 -22.16
N GLU A 255 5.94 5.25 -23.28
CA GLU A 255 5.07 6.07 -24.11
C GLU A 255 3.94 5.23 -24.76
N TYR A 256 2.84 5.88 -25.03
CA TYR A 256 1.64 5.33 -25.68
C TYR A 256 0.95 4.22 -24.90
N THR A 257 1.21 4.15 -23.58
CA THR A 257 0.56 3.22 -22.67
C THR A 257 -0.73 3.79 -22.08
N ILE A 258 -1.63 2.88 -21.73
CA ILE A 258 -2.84 3.14 -20.96
C ILE A 258 -3.01 2.05 -19.91
N GLY A 259 -3.41 2.41 -18.69
CA GLY A 259 -3.60 1.45 -17.60
C GLY A 259 -4.50 2.02 -16.51
N TYR A 260 -4.76 1.24 -15.48
CA TYR A 260 -5.56 1.69 -14.34
C TYR A 260 -4.77 1.61 -13.04
N VAL A 261 -4.92 2.65 -12.22
CA VAL A 261 -4.32 2.74 -10.89
C VAL A 261 -5.27 3.45 -9.93
N GLU A 262 -5.04 3.32 -8.64
CA GLU A 262 -5.70 4.17 -7.66
C GLU A 262 -5.19 5.61 -7.79
N LEU A 263 -6.08 6.60 -7.54
CA LEU A 263 -5.85 8.04 -7.80
C LEU A 263 -4.60 8.60 -7.12
N ALA A 264 -4.32 8.23 -5.86
CA ALA A 264 -3.14 8.72 -5.14
C ALA A 264 -1.84 8.39 -5.87
N TYR A 265 -1.76 7.19 -6.49
CA TYR A 265 -0.60 6.80 -7.29
C TYR A 265 -0.45 7.65 -8.55
N ALA A 266 -1.56 7.95 -9.21
CA ALA A 266 -1.52 8.83 -10.40
C ALA A 266 -1.02 10.22 -10.04
N LEU A 267 -1.49 10.80 -8.93
CA LEU A 267 -1.11 12.14 -8.49
C LEU A 267 0.32 12.20 -7.95
N GLN A 268 0.73 11.26 -7.11
CA GLN A 268 2.10 11.20 -6.56
C GLN A 268 3.14 11.02 -7.67
N ASN A 269 2.79 10.29 -8.73
CA ASN A 269 3.67 10.06 -9.89
C ASN A 269 3.47 11.11 -11.00
N LYS A 270 2.63 12.14 -10.80
CA LYS A 270 2.32 13.22 -11.78
C LYS A 270 1.87 12.65 -13.13
N MET A 271 1.07 11.58 -13.09
CA MET A 271 0.55 10.94 -14.30
C MET A 271 -0.61 11.72 -14.87
N THR A 272 -0.81 11.60 -16.18
CA THR A 272 -2.05 12.02 -16.84
C THR A 272 -3.13 10.96 -16.70
N TYR A 273 -4.39 11.39 -16.58
CA TYR A 273 -5.53 10.48 -16.45
C TYR A 273 -6.76 11.04 -17.16
N ALA A 274 -7.67 10.14 -17.53
CA ALA A 274 -8.89 10.44 -18.26
C ALA A 274 -10.00 10.96 -17.34
N PHE A 275 -10.90 11.74 -17.92
CA PHE A 275 -12.22 12.04 -17.36
C PHE A 275 -13.22 11.01 -17.91
N ILE A 276 -13.86 10.29 -17.01
CA ILE A 276 -14.72 9.15 -17.39
C ILE A 276 -16.18 9.56 -17.35
N GLN A 277 -16.93 9.15 -18.39
CA GLN A 277 -18.36 9.42 -18.47
C GLN A 277 -19.11 8.65 -17.39
N ASN A 278 -19.88 9.36 -16.57
CA ASN A 278 -20.75 8.78 -15.55
C ASN A 278 -22.11 8.36 -16.12
N LYS A 279 -22.95 7.82 -15.26
CA LYS A 279 -24.31 7.35 -15.62
C LYS A 279 -25.20 8.44 -16.19
N GLU A 280 -24.99 9.69 -15.80
CA GLU A 280 -25.74 10.87 -16.27
C GLU A 280 -25.14 11.46 -17.57
N GLY A 281 -24.16 10.80 -18.19
CA GLY A 281 -23.56 11.24 -19.45
C GLY A 281 -22.49 12.34 -19.31
N LYS A 282 -22.10 12.74 -18.10
CA LYS A 282 -21.09 13.76 -17.86
C LYS A 282 -19.71 13.15 -17.72
N PHE A 283 -18.69 13.80 -18.31
CA PHE A 283 -17.29 13.43 -18.11
C PHE A 283 -16.79 14.00 -16.78
N ILE A 284 -16.46 13.14 -15.85
CA ILE A 284 -16.14 13.47 -14.46
C ILE A 284 -14.64 13.30 -14.21
N GLU A 285 -14.01 14.36 -13.71
CA GLU A 285 -12.66 14.28 -13.13
C GLU A 285 -12.70 13.54 -11.79
N PRO A 286 -11.77 12.58 -11.54
CA PRO A 286 -11.63 11.96 -10.23
C PRO A 286 -11.05 12.98 -9.23
N THR A 287 -11.85 13.40 -8.27
CA THR A 287 -11.48 14.29 -7.16
C THR A 287 -12.07 13.74 -5.86
N LEU A 288 -11.66 14.31 -4.72
CA LEU A 288 -12.28 13.98 -3.44
C LEU A 288 -13.81 14.19 -3.47
N GLU A 289 -14.25 15.32 -4.04
CA GLU A 289 -15.66 15.68 -4.11
C GLU A 289 -16.45 14.69 -4.97
N THR A 290 -15.96 14.37 -6.17
CA THR A 290 -16.66 13.48 -7.11
C THR A 290 -16.63 12.03 -6.66
N THR A 291 -15.58 11.62 -5.94
CA THR A 291 -15.49 10.30 -5.29
C THR A 291 -16.45 10.20 -4.09
N ASN A 292 -16.51 11.25 -3.26
CA ASN A 292 -17.45 11.31 -2.14
C ASN A 292 -18.92 11.31 -2.61
N ALA A 293 -19.23 11.97 -3.72
CA ALA A 293 -20.57 11.92 -4.30
C ALA A 293 -21.01 10.49 -4.66
N ALA A 294 -20.09 9.67 -5.19
CA ALA A 294 -20.36 8.25 -5.45
C ALA A 294 -20.56 7.44 -4.14
N ALA A 295 -19.79 7.74 -3.10
CA ALA A 295 -19.86 7.06 -1.82
C ALA A 295 -21.17 7.36 -1.06
N ALA A 296 -21.64 8.60 -1.11
CA ALA A 296 -22.87 9.03 -0.43
C ALA A 296 -24.12 8.24 -0.89
N ALA A 297 -24.13 7.79 -2.13
CA ALA A 297 -25.24 6.99 -2.67
C ALA A 297 -25.35 5.58 -2.06
N ALA A 298 -24.25 5.02 -1.55
CA ALA A 298 -24.21 3.66 -1.00
C ALA A 298 -24.37 3.62 0.53
N ALA A 299 -24.14 4.72 1.24
CA ALA A 299 -24.13 4.76 2.70
C ALA A 299 -25.39 4.18 3.40
N PRO A 300 -26.61 4.31 2.87
CA PRO A 300 -27.80 3.81 3.55
C PRO A 300 -27.93 2.28 3.58
N THR A 301 -27.19 1.54 2.77
CA THR A 301 -27.35 0.08 2.54
C THR A 301 -26.17 -0.75 3.00
N LEU A 302 -25.24 -0.17 3.80
CA LEU A 302 -24.05 -0.89 4.23
C LEU A 302 -24.36 -2.01 5.24
N PRO A 303 -23.84 -3.22 5.04
CA PRO A 303 -23.99 -4.33 5.96
C PRO A 303 -23.14 -4.14 7.22
N LYS A 304 -23.46 -4.86 8.30
CA LYS A 304 -22.57 -4.92 9.48
C LYS A 304 -21.25 -5.62 9.11
N GLY A 305 -20.19 -5.35 9.89
CA GLY A 305 -18.84 -5.84 9.59
C GLY A 305 -18.72 -7.36 9.42
N GLU A 306 -19.52 -8.12 10.16
CA GLU A 306 -19.56 -9.60 10.08
C GLU A 306 -20.42 -10.17 8.93
N GLN A 307 -21.22 -9.34 8.28
CA GLN A 307 -22.08 -9.74 7.16
C GLN A 307 -21.29 -9.77 5.84
N SER A 308 -21.93 -10.28 4.78
CA SER A 308 -21.37 -10.23 3.44
C SER A 308 -21.37 -8.79 2.90
N TRP A 309 -20.22 -8.35 2.39
CA TRP A 309 -20.07 -7.05 1.73
C TRP A 309 -20.10 -7.14 0.21
N THR A 310 -20.37 -8.33 -0.35
CA THR A 310 -20.36 -8.55 -1.81
C THR A 310 -21.43 -7.74 -2.57
N THR A 311 -22.46 -7.27 -1.89
CA THR A 311 -23.51 -6.42 -2.47
C THR A 311 -23.20 -4.93 -2.40
N VAL A 312 -22.16 -4.54 -1.68
CA VAL A 312 -21.75 -3.13 -1.59
C VAL A 312 -21.06 -2.72 -2.90
N ASN A 313 -21.63 -1.74 -3.57
CA ASN A 313 -21.16 -1.31 -4.88
C ASN A 313 -21.24 0.22 -5.01
N LEU A 314 -20.09 0.87 -5.22
CA LEU A 314 -19.97 2.29 -5.53
C LEU A 314 -19.78 2.55 -7.03
N LEU A 315 -19.71 1.49 -7.85
CA LEU A 315 -19.43 1.60 -9.27
C LEU A 315 -20.64 2.15 -10.01
N ASN A 316 -20.37 3.09 -10.88
CA ASN A 316 -21.37 3.75 -11.71
C ASN A 316 -22.58 4.29 -10.91
N ALA A 317 -22.29 4.81 -9.71
CA ALA A 317 -23.27 5.36 -8.80
C ALA A 317 -24.05 6.51 -9.44
N PRO A 318 -25.34 6.66 -9.14
CA PRO A 318 -26.15 7.77 -9.66
C PRO A 318 -25.63 9.13 -9.12
N GLY A 319 -25.94 10.19 -9.85
CA GLY A 319 -25.61 11.57 -9.47
C GLY A 319 -24.73 12.26 -10.49
N ALA A 320 -25.11 13.51 -10.81
CA ALA A 320 -24.49 14.28 -11.87
C ALA A 320 -22.99 14.54 -11.68
N ASN A 321 -22.50 14.46 -10.43
CA ASN A 321 -21.11 14.66 -10.06
C ASN A 321 -20.43 13.39 -9.52
N SER A 322 -21.10 12.23 -9.59
CA SER A 322 -20.50 10.97 -9.11
C SER A 322 -19.43 10.47 -10.07
N TYR A 323 -18.22 10.26 -9.56
CA TYR A 323 -17.17 9.57 -10.32
C TYR A 323 -17.50 8.08 -10.46
N PRO A 324 -17.42 7.48 -11.66
CA PRO A 324 -18.01 6.17 -11.88
C PRO A 324 -17.21 5.00 -11.33
N ILE A 325 -15.96 5.18 -10.92
CA ILE A 325 -15.10 4.07 -10.48
C ILE A 325 -14.54 4.36 -9.08
N ALA A 326 -15.43 4.35 -8.09
CA ALA A 326 -15.09 4.49 -6.68
C ALA A 326 -15.23 3.16 -5.95
N SER A 327 -14.49 2.96 -4.86
CA SER A 327 -14.57 1.77 -4.02
C SER A 327 -14.13 2.04 -2.58
N PHE A 328 -14.68 1.27 -1.66
CA PHE A 328 -14.09 1.08 -0.34
C PHE A 328 -12.81 0.25 -0.42
N SER A 329 -11.93 0.45 0.56
CA SER A 329 -10.88 -0.49 0.92
C SER A 329 -11.08 -0.92 2.37
N TYR A 330 -10.87 -2.19 2.66
CA TYR A 330 -11.20 -2.81 3.94
C TYR A 330 -9.94 -3.36 4.61
N LEU A 331 -9.88 -3.25 5.95
CA LEU A 331 -9.07 -4.15 6.76
C LEU A 331 -9.90 -5.37 7.12
N LEU A 332 -9.28 -6.54 6.99
CA LEU A 332 -9.88 -7.85 7.30
C LEU A 332 -9.33 -8.31 8.65
N VAL A 333 -10.20 -8.47 9.63
CA VAL A 333 -9.84 -8.77 11.02
C VAL A 333 -10.72 -9.89 11.55
N TYR A 334 -10.15 -10.85 12.25
CA TYR A 334 -10.97 -11.85 12.93
C TYR A 334 -11.72 -11.23 14.11
N LYS A 335 -13.00 -11.59 14.29
CA LYS A 335 -13.81 -11.15 15.43
C LYS A 335 -13.23 -11.62 16.76
N GLU A 336 -12.71 -12.86 16.80
CA GLU A 336 -11.99 -13.41 17.94
C GLU A 336 -10.50 -13.51 17.62
N LEU A 337 -9.69 -12.65 18.21
CA LEU A 337 -8.28 -12.52 17.85
C LEU A 337 -7.39 -13.65 18.39
N SER A 338 -7.85 -14.39 19.42
CA SER A 338 -7.10 -15.54 19.94
C SER A 338 -7.00 -16.74 18.95
N VAL A 339 -7.74 -16.68 17.84
CA VAL A 339 -7.59 -17.66 16.76
C VAL A 339 -6.27 -17.51 15.98
N LEU A 340 -5.56 -16.37 16.13
CA LEU A 340 -4.28 -16.08 15.50
C LEU A 340 -3.14 -16.64 16.35
N PRO A 341 -2.26 -17.50 15.80
CA PRO A 341 -1.26 -18.24 16.58
C PRO A 341 -0.27 -17.36 17.36
N THR A 342 0.03 -16.17 16.86
CA THR A 342 1.02 -15.25 17.45
C THR A 342 0.39 -14.11 18.24
N MET A 343 -0.95 -14.08 18.36
CA MET A 343 -1.68 -13.01 19.01
C MET A 343 -1.72 -13.22 20.53
N ASP A 344 -1.32 -12.21 21.27
CA ASP A 344 -1.54 -12.09 22.70
C ASP A 344 -2.48 -10.91 23.00
N ARG A 345 -2.88 -10.77 24.27
CA ARG A 345 -3.82 -9.71 24.67
C ARG A 345 -3.27 -8.30 24.40
N ALA A 346 -1.98 -8.08 24.56
CA ALA A 346 -1.36 -6.76 24.33
C ALA A 346 -1.38 -6.39 22.84
N ARG A 347 -1.06 -7.34 21.97
CA ARG A 347 -1.14 -7.16 20.50
C ARG A 347 -2.59 -6.98 20.04
N ALA A 348 -3.51 -7.77 20.59
CA ALA A 348 -4.93 -7.66 20.30
C ALA A 348 -5.47 -6.27 20.67
N GLN A 349 -5.12 -5.78 21.86
CA GLN A 349 -5.48 -4.43 22.31
C GLN A 349 -4.88 -3.36 21.40
N ALA A 350 -3.59 -3.47 21.05
CA ALA A 350 -2.91 -2.52 20.16
C ALA A 350 -3.54 -2.48 18.75
N LEU A 351 -3.93 -3.63 18.21
CA LEU A 351 -4.63 -3.70 16.92
C LEU A 351 -5.99 -3.00 17.00
N VAL A 352 -6.79 -3.28 18.02
CA VAL A 352 -8.12 -2.68 18.19
C VAL A 352 -8.01 -1.16 18.40
N ASP A 353 -7.04 -0.70 19.19
CA ASP A 353 -6.80 0.73 19.40
C ASP A 353 -6.37 1.45 18.12
N PHE A 354 -5.53 0.79 17.29
CA PHE A 354 -5.17 1.32 15.97
C PHE A 354 -6.38 1.39 15.03
N LEU A 355 -7.20 0.34 14.96
CA LEU A 355 -8.40 0.33 14.12
C LEU A 355 -9.34 1.47 14.51
N TRP A 356 -9.52 1.68 15.79
CA TRP A 356 -10.32 2.80 16.29
C TRP A 356 -9.74 4.13 15.86
N TRP A 357 -8.48 4.39 16.17
CA TRP A 357 -7.82 5.63 15.78
C TRP A 357 -7.84 5.85 14.27
N ALA A 358 -7.53 4.82 13.48
CA ALA A 358 -7.47 4.91 12.02
C ALA A 358 -8.83 5.24 11.38
N THR A 359 -9.94 4.82 12.01
CA THR A 359 -11.29 5.12 11.54
C THR A 359 -11.87 6.42 12.13
N HIS A 360 -11.14 7.10 12.99
CA HIS A 360 -11.48 8.40 13.61
C HIS A 360 -10.41 9.46 13.30
N ASP A 361 -9.51 9.74 14.23
CA ASP A 361 -8.51 10.82 14.12
C ASP A 361 -7.59 10.61 12.90
N GLY A 362 -7.27 9.36 12.59
CA GLY A 362 -6.47 8.96 11.42
C GLY A 362 -7.09 9.37 10.08
N GLN A 363 -8.40 9.59 10.02
CA GLN A 363 -9.08 10.05 8.81
C GLN A 363 -8.66 11.46 8.38
N SER A 364 -8.11 12.26 9.28
CA SER A 364 -7.59 13.60 8.96
C SER A 364 -6.45 13.59 7.95
N TYR A 365 -5.75 12.47 7.77
CA TYR A 365 -4.68 12.33 6.77
C TYR A 365 -5.19 11.97 5.37
N ALA A 366 -6.41 11.47 5.24
CA ALA A 366 -6.96 10.98 3.98
C ALA A 366 -7.06 12.07 2.89
N PRO A 367 -7.56 13.30 3.14
CA PRO A 367 -7.73 14.30 2.07
C PRO A 367 -6.42 14.71 1.40
N ASN A 368 -5.33 14.82 2.16
CA ASN A 368 -4.01 15.21 1.64
C ASN A 368 -3.44 14.18 0.66
N LEU A 369 -3.92 12.94 0.74
CA LEU A 369 -3.53 11.83 -0.14
C LEU A 369 -4.63 11.49 -1.16
N GLN A 370 -5.66 12.34 -1.28
CA GLN A 370 -6.78 12.17 -2.22
C GLN A 370 -7.66 10.93 -1.96
N TYR A 371 -7.70 10.50 -0.69
CA TYR A 371 -8.71 9.55 -0.22
C TYR A 371 -9.86 10.28 0.45
N VAL A 372 -11.08 9.79 0.25
CA VAL A 372 -12.26 10.34 0.92
C VAL A 372 -12.29 9.85 2.36
N PRO A 373 -12.34 10.75 3.34
CA PRO A 373 -12.57 10.36 4.73
C PRO A 373 -13.89 9.58 4.86
N LEU A 374 -13.93 8.65 5.79
CA LEU A 374 -15.12 7.84 6.00
C LEU A 374 -16.32 8.72 6.39
N PRO A 375 -17.47 8.61 5.71
CA PRO A 375 -18.71 9.26 6.13
C PRO A 375 -19.11 8.82 7.54
N GLN A 376 -19.79 9.69 8.29
CA GLN A 376 -20.20 9.40 9.68
C GLN A 376 -20.97 8.08 9.86
N ALA A 377 -21.83 7.73 8.89
CA ALA A 377 -22.54 6.45 8.91
C ALA A 377 -21.58 5.24 8.87
N VAL A 378 -20.48 5.33 8.11
CA VAL A 378 -19.45 4.29 8.04
C VAL A 378 -18.61 4.27 9.32
N VAL A 379 -18.28 5.44 9.88
CA VAL A 379 -17.59 5.54 11.18
C VAL A 379 -18.41 4.86 12.26
N SER A 380 -19.71 5.16 12.37
CA SER A 380 -20.60 4.54 13.37
C SER A 380 -20.76 3.03 13.18
N LEU A 381 -20.73 2.56 11.93
CA LEU A 381 -20.72 1.12 11.64
C LEU A 381 -19.40 0.46 12.08
N ASN A 382 -18.27 1.12 11.81
CA ASN A 382 -16.95 0.67 12.27
C ASN A 382 -16.84 0.61 13.78
N GLU A 383 -17.42 1.58 14.51
CA GLU A 383 -17.45 1.57 15.98
C GLU A 383 -18.11 0.29 16.50
N GLN A 384 -19.29 -0.06 15.97
CA GLN A 384 -20.01 -1.29 16.35
C GLN A 384 -19.17 -2.54 16.00
N THR A 385 -18.55 -2.55 14.82
CA THR A 385 -17.72 -3.66 14.35
C THR A 385 -16.49 -3.83 15.23
N ILE A 386 -15.75 -2.76 15.51
CA ILE A 386 -14.53 -2.77 16.32
C ILE A 386 -14.83 -3.15 17.77
N LYS A 387 -15.92 -2.66 18.36
CA LYS A 387 -16.37 -3.04 19.70
C LYS A 387 -16.76 -4.52 19.82
N SER A 388 -17.11 -5.18 18.72
CA SER A 388 -17.42 -6.61 18.71
C SER A 388 -16.19 -7.52 18.72
N ILE A 389 -14.97 -6.95 18.58
CA ILE A 389 -13.72 -7.73 18.56
C ILE A 389 -13.39 -8.19 19.96
N THR A 390 -13.05 -9.48 20.09
CA THR A 390 -12.74 -10.13 21.36
C THR A 390 -11.36 -10.80 21.35
N PHE A 391 -10.85 -11.05 22.54
CA PHE A 391 -9.69 -11.90 22.78
C PHE A 391 -10.00 -12.84 23.97
N ASN A 392 -9.96 -14.16 23.72
CA ASN A 392 -10.43 -15.19 24.66
C ASN A 392 -11.85 -14.90 25.18
N GLY A 393 -12.75 -14.50 24.28
CA GLY A 393 -14.15 -14.20 24.61
C GLY A 393 -14.39 -12.87 25.35
N GLN A 394 -13.33 -12.11 25.66
CA GLN A 394 -13.45 -10.83 26.38
C GLN A 394 -13.32 -9.67 25.38
N THR A 395 -14.21 -8.69 25.50
CA THR A 395 -14.15 -7.45 24.72
C THR A 395 -12.87 -6.67 25.02
N LEU A 396 -12.32 -6.05 23.98
CA LEU A 396 -11.11 -5.23 24.06
C LEU A 396 -11.44 -3.72 24.11
N ARG A 397 -12.66 -3.35 23.75
CA ARG A 397 -13.14 -1.97 23.76
C ARG A 397 -14.64 -1.92 24.08
N ASN A 398 -15.03 -1.07 25.01
CA ASN A 398 -16.43 -0.81 25.41
C ASN A 398 -17.07 0.32 24.57
#